data_ec60445f7edd3a60f7b16ed852bcf42f
#
_entry.id   ec60445f7edd3a60f7b16ed852bcf42f
#
_cell.length_a   1.000
_cell.length_b   1.000
_cell.length_c   1.000
_cell.angle_alpha   90.00
_cell.angle_beta   90.00
_cell.angle_gamma   90.00
#
_symmetry.space_group_name_H-M   'P 1'
#
loop_
_entity.id
_entity.type
_entity.pdbx_description
1 polymer ?
#
loop_
_entity_poly.entity_id
_entity_poly.type
_entity_poly.pdbx_seq_one_letter_code
_entity_poly.pdbx_strand_id
1 'polypeptide(L)'
;MYESSFGLSDDLTLITKIEEMDGQKIIDLFDELDAEIKGSFSGKIPISKKNGKWNLEEGYIELDTAENRTLRYNAQGLLTKDLAVGTEEYKRMKMAEDALSNLNLQFLKISIVVEGESRKIKGSIIGESILDDGTKILLDYRPNTVAGLDELIEYINKSQTSSD
;
A
#
# COMPACT_ATOMS: atom_id res chain seq x y z
N MET A 1 0.86 -34.46 43.67
CA MET A 1 1.33 -33.15 43.21
C MET A 1 1.30 -33.18 41.69
N TYR A 2 0.24 -32.64 41.07
CA TYR A 2 0.08 -32.59 39.60
C TYR A 2 0.48 -31.20 39.16
N GLU A 3 1.67 -31.09 38.55
CA GLU A 3 2.03 -29.90 37.77
C GLU A 3 1.42 -30.05 36.37
N SER A 4 0.31 -29.40 36.13
CA SER A 4 -0.21 -29.18 34.80
C SER A 4 0.44 -27.89 34.26
N SER A 5 1.57 -28.02 33.55
CA SER A 5 2.10 -26.95 32.72
C SER A 5 1.16 -26.80 31.50
N PHE A 6 0.23 -25.88 31.56
CA PHE A 6 -0.42 -25.34 30.38
C PHE A 6 0.62 -24.54 29.62
N GLY A 7 1.28 -25.18 28.67
CA GLY A 7 2.03 -24.48 27.65
C GLY A 7 1.02 -23.73 26.75
N LEU A 8 0.77 -22.48 27.06
CA LEU A 8 0.19 -21.56 26.11
C LEU A 8 1.20 -21.49 24.96
N SER A 9 0.84 -22.04 23.82
CA SER A 9 1.59 -21.77 22.59
C SER A 9 1.62 -20.25 22.43
N ASP A 10 2.82 -19.64 22.43
CA ASP A 10 3.00 -18.19 22.28
C ASP A 10 2.62 -17.70 20.87
N ASP A 11 2.00 -18.54 20.06
CA ASP A 11 1.57 -18.24 18.71
C ASP A 11 0.15 -17.64 18.74
N LEU A 12 0.08 -16.38 18.39
CA LEU A 12 -1.17 -15.62 18.29
C LEU A 12 -1.34 -15.10 16.87
N THR A 13 -2.53 -15.22 16.31
CA THR A 13 -2.88 -14.55 15.05
C THR A 13 -4.08 -13.64 15.28
N LEU A 14 -3.90 -12.35 14.95
CA LEU A 14 -4.94 -11.33 14.97
C LEU A 14 -5.27 -10.96 13.53
N ILE A 15 -6.55 -10.90 13.20
CA ILE A 15 -7.01 -10.43 11.89
C ILE A 15 -7.65 -9.07 12.08
N THR A 16 -6.95 -8.02 11.65
CA THR A 16 -7.52 -6.68 11.61
C THR A 16 -8.38 -6.56 10.35
N LYS A 17 -9.67 -6.40 10.53
CA LYS A 17 -10.59 -6.03 9.45
C LYS A 17 -10.66 -4.51 9.35
N ILE A 18 -10.68 -4.03 8.12
CA ILE A 18 -10.85 -2.62 7.77
C ILE A 18 -12.13 -2.56 6.96
N GLU A 19 -13.07 -1.74 7.38
CA GLU A 19 -14.37 -1.58 6.74
C GLU A 19 -14.63 -0.08 6.56
N GLU A 20 -14.92 0.34 5.34
CA GLU A 20 -15.27 1.72 4.95
C GLU A 20 -14.32 2.80 5.51
N MET A 21 -13.03 2.51 5.55
CA MET A 21 -12.03 3.47 6.03
C MET A 21 -11.83 4.56 4.96
N ASP A 22 -11.89 5.83 5.38
CA ASP A 22 -11.57 6.96 4.52
C ASP A 22 -10.14 6.84 3.96
N GLY A 23 -10.02 6.88 2.63
CA GLY A 23 -8.74 6.72 1.95
C GLY A 23 -7.72 7.77 2.33
N GLN A 24 -8.14 9.01 2.61
CA GLN A 24 -7.21 10.06 3.02
C GLN A 24 -6.49 9.71 4.32
N LYS A 25 -7.14 9.03 5.26
CA LYS A 25 -6.50 8.55 6.48
C LYS A 25 -5.36 7.55 6.24
N ILE A 26 -5.44 6.81 5.12
CA ILE A 26 -4.35 5.90 4.72
C ILE A 26 -3.16 6.72 4.21
N ILE A 27 -3.43 7.71 3.36
CA ILE A 27 -2.39 8.61 2.82
C ILE A 27 -1.70 9.39 3.94
N ASP A 28 -2.46 9.89 4.89
CA ASP A 28 -1.96 10.67 6.03
C ASP A 28 -1.01 9.89 6.97
N LEU A 29 -0.92 8.56 6.81
CA LEU A 29 0.10 7.75 7.49
C LEU A 29 1.49 7.89 6.87
N PHE A 30 1.59 8.49 5.69
CA PHE A 30 2.83 8.63 4.93
C PHE A 30 3.14 10.12 4.71
N ASP A 31 3.88 10.73 5.64
CA ASP A 31 4.18 12.17 5.66
C ASP A 31 4.86 12.68 4.37
N GLU A 32 5.52 11.80 3.61
CA GLU A 32 6.24 12.15 2.39
C GLU A 32 5.39 12.01 1.11
N LEU A 33 4.15 11.53 1.23
CA LEU A 33 3.30 11.26 0.09
C LEU A 33 2.41 12.46 -0.23
N ASP A 34 2.77 13.24 -1.24
CA ASP A 34 1.97 14.36 -1.75
C ASP A 34 0.79 13.83 -2.59
N ALA A 35 -0.24 13.35 -1.90
CA ALA A 35 -1.42 12.76 -2.53
C ALA A 35 -2.71 13.10 -1.78
N GLU A 36 -3.77 13.25 -2.54
CA GLU A 36 -5.15 13.29 -2.05
C GLU A 36 -5.93 12.12 -2.64
N ILE A 37 -6.67 11.40 -1.81
CA ILE A 37 -7.53 10.33 -2.25
C ILE A 37 -8.94 10.49 -1.71
N LYS A 38 -9.94 10.33 -2.57
CA LYS A 38 -11.35 10.23 -2.20
C LYS A 38 -11.83 8.82 -2.46
N GLY A 39 -12.57 8.28 -1.53
CA GLY A 39 -13.11 6.92 -1.56
C GLY A 39 -12.89 6.23 -0.24
N SER A 40 -13.67 5.20 0.01
CA SER A 40 -13.52 4.33 1.17
C SER A 40 -12.79 3.05 0.78
N PHE A 41 -12.14 2.45 1.77
CA PHE A 41 -11.34 1.26 1.60
C PHE A 41 -11.75 0.19 2.61
N SER A 42 -11.80 -1.03 2.12
CA SER A 42 -12.02 -2.21 2.94
C SER A 42 -10.94 -3.24 2.72
N GLY A 43 -10.71 -4.09 3.70
CA GLY A 43 -9.68 -5.11 3.59
C GLY A 43 -9.43 -5.87 4.88
N LYS A 44 -8.31 -6.57 4.88
CA LYS A 44 -7.82 -7.30 6.05
C LYS A 44 -6.30 -7.30 6.09
N ILE A 45 -5.77 -7.10 7.26
CA ILE A 45 -4.33 -7.21 7.54
C ILE A 45 -4.16 -8.16 8.73
N PRO A 46 -3.82 -9.43 8.50
CA PRO A 46 -3.51 -10.35 9.56
C PRO A 46 -2.13 -10.07 10.15
N ILE A 47 -2.05 -10.07 11.46
CA ILE A 47 -0.82 -9.91 12.23
C ILE A 47 -0.63 -11.16 13.07
N SER A 48 0.51 -11.81 12.99
CA SER A 48 0.83 -12.96 13.82
C SER A 48 1.97 -12.65 14.80
N LYS A 49 1.94 -13.32 15.96
CA LYS A 49 3.06 -13.39 16.87
C LYS A 49 3.52 -14.84 16.94
N LYS A 50 4.76 -15.11 16.54
CA LYS A 50 5.38 -16.44 16.54
C LYS A 50 6.73 -16.35 17.24
N ASN A 51 6.98 -17.21 18.21
CA ASN A 51 8.23 -17.20 19.00
C ASN A 51 8.55 -15.80 19.58
N GLY A 52 7.56 -15.10 20.09
CA GLY A 52 7.70 -13.76 20.66
C GLY A 52 7.86 -12.62 19.65
N LYS A 53 7.96 -12.89 18.34
CA LYS A 53 8.13 -11.88 17.27
C LYS A 53 6.83 -11.63 16.52
N TRP A 54 6.56 -10.35 16.27
CA TRP A 54 5.44 -9.93 15.44
C TRP A 54 5.79 -10.04 13.96
N ASN A 55 4.82 -10.49 13.17
CA ASN A 55 4.91 -10.62 11.72
C ASN A 55 3.63 -10.13 11.08
N LEU A 56 3.75 -9.50 9.91
CA LEU A 56 2.63 -9.26 9.02
C LEU A 56 2.46 -10.49 8.12
N GLU A 57 1.24 -10.94 7.97
CA GLU A 57 0.88 -12.02 7.06
C GLU A 57 0.29 -11.45 5.76
N GLU A 58 -0.07 -12.31 4.83
CA GLU A 58 -0.71 -11.88 3.59
C GLU A 58 -2.02 -11.15 3.87
N GLY A 59 -2.12 -9.94 3.34
CA GLY A 59 -3.26 -9.07 3.54
C GLY A 59 -3.49 -8.13 2.38
N TYR A 60 -4.59 -7.41 2.42
CA TYR A 60 -4.87 -6.41 1.41
C TYR A 60 -5.80 -5.32 1.95
N ILE A 61 -5.75 -4.18 1.27
CA ILE A 61 -6.71 -3.08 1.35
C ILE A 61 -7.10 -2.75 -0.08
N GLU A 62 -8.38 -2.64 -0.37
CA GLU A 62 -8.86 -2.30 -1.70
C GLU A 62 -9.98 -1.24 -1.64
N LEU A 63 -10.09 -0.48 -2.72
CA LEU A 63 -11.08 0.58 -2.89
C LEU A 63 -12.47 -0.01 -2.99
N ASP A 64 -13.40 0.50 -2.18
CA ASP A 64 -14.80 0.12 -2.23
C ASP A 64 -15.49 0.64 -3.51
N THR A 65 -16.60 0.02 -3.90
CA THR A 65 -17.36 0.35 -5.11
C THR A 65 -18.32 1.55 -4.91
N ALA A 66 -17.89 2.59 -4.19
CA ALA A 66 -18.68 3.80 -4.00
C ALA A 66 -18.56 4.78 -5.19
N GLU A 67 -19.40 5.82 -5.20
CA GLU A 67 -19.29 6.93 -6.15
C GLU A 67 -18.17 7.91 -5.74
N ASN A 68 -17.68 8.73 -6.70
CA ASN A 68 -16.71 9.81 -6.46
C ASN A 68 -15.33 9.35 -5.92
N ARG A 69 -14.71 8.41 -6.61
CA ARG A 69 -13.38 7.90 -6.28
C ARG A 69 -12.33 8.61 -7.12
N THR A 70 -11.47 9.38 -6.49
CA THR A 70 -10.41 10.11 -7.19
C THR A 70 -9.09 9.98 -6.48
N LEU A 71 -8.00 9.96 -7.26
CA LEU A 71 -6.64 10.11 -6.78
C LEU A 71 -6.03 11.34 -7.43
N ARG A 72 -5.42 12.19 -6.63
CA ARG A 72 -4.52 13.25 -7.06
C ARG A 72 -3.17 12.99 -6.44
N TYR A 73 -2.21 12.65 -7.26
CA TYR A 73 -0.86 12.39 -6.83
C TYR A 73 0.13 13.24 -7.61
N ASN A 74 0.90 14.04 -6.89
CA ASN A 74 1.96 14.85 -7.47
C ASN A 74 3.26 14.04 -7.51
N ALA A 75 3.48 13.33 -8.59
CA ALA A 75 4.64 12.46 -8.76
C ALA A 75 5.97 13.22 -8.89
N GLN A 76 5.97 14.54 -9.18
CA GLN A 76 7.15 15.42 -9.28
C GLN A 76 8.33 14.85 -10.07
N GLY A 77 8.06 14.15 -11.15
CA GLY A 77 9.11 13.50 -11.96
C GLY A 77 9.57 12.13 -11.41
N LEU A 78 8.89 11.56 -10.43
CA LEU A 78 9.29 10.28 -9.81
C LEU A 78 9.39 9.14 -10.81
N LEU A 79 8.46 9.07 -11.79
CA LEU A 79 8.46 8.04 -12.82
C LEU A 79 9.41 8.35 -13.97
N THR A 80 9.86 9.59 -14.11
CA THR A 80 10.66 10.05 -15.24
C THR A 80 12.10 10.40 -14.89
N LYS A 81 12.46 10.47 -13.60
CA LYS A 81 13.77 10.95 -13.10
C LYS A 81 14.99 10.25 -13.70
N ASP A 82 14.87 8.94 -13.97
CA ASP A 82 15.98 8.12 -14.47
C ASP A 82 15.89 7.88 -16.00
N LEU A 83 14.96 8.56 -16.70
CA LEU A 83 14.72 8.37 -18.13
C LEU A 83 15.27 9.54 -18.95
N ALA A 84 15.83 9.21 -20.10
CA ALA A 84 16.33 10.25 -21.03
C ALA A 84 15.16 11.02 -21.66
N VAL A 85 15.19 12.35 -21.49
CA VAL A 85 14.18 13.26 -22.03
C VAL A 85 14.07 13.09 -23.56
N GLY A 86 12.84 13.00 -24.06
CA GLY A 86 12.54 12.87 -25.48
C GLY A 86 12.41 11.44 -25.98
N THR A 87 12.75 10.42 -25.18
CA THR A 87 12.51 9.02 -25.53
C THR A 87 11.02 8.67 -25.45
N GLU A 88 10.61 7.63 -26.16
CA GLU A 88 9.23 7.13 -26.09
C GLU A 88 8.87 6.61 -24.67
N GLU A 89 9.85 6.08 -23.97
CA GLU A 89 9.68 5.65 -22.59
C GLU A 89 9.44 6.84 -21.65
N TYR A 90 10.25 7.89 -21.79
CA TYR A 90 10.04 9.15 -21.05
C TYR A 90 8.65 9.73 -21.30
N LYS A 91 8.20 9.79 -22.55
CA LYS A 91 6.87 10.32 -22.91
C LYS A 91 5.76 9.50 -22.25
N ARG A 92 5.85 8.17 -22.29
CA ARG A 92 4.85 7.29 -21.66
C ARG A 92 4.81 7.48 -20.14
N MET A 93 5.96 7.54 -19.48
CA MET A 93 6.01 7.74 -18.04
C MET A 93 5.55 9.14 -17.65
N LYS A 94 5.85 10.15 -18.45
CA LYS A 94 5.33 11.50 -18.26
C LYS A 94 3.82 11.57 -18.37
N MET A 95 3.23 10.91 -19.35
CA MET A 95 1.78 10.80 -19.47
C MET A 95 1.15 10.07 -18.27
N ALA A 96 1.83 9.05 -17.73
CA ALA A 96 1.37 8.37 -16.52
C ALA A 96 1.42 9.29 -15.29
N GLU A 97 2.48 10.10 -15.12
CA GLU A 97 2.56 11.12 -14.07
C GLU A 97 1.44 12.15 -14.18
N ASP A 98 1.22 12.66 -15.40
CA ASP A 98 0.17 13.64 -15.66
C ASP A 98 -1.22 13.05 -15.39
N ALA A 99 -1.44 11.78 -15.74
CA ALA A 99 -2.69 11.07 -15.44
C ALA A 99 -2.91 10.88 -13.92
N LEU A 100 -1.87 10.60 -13.16
CA LEU A 100 -1.94 10.46 -11.70
C LEU A 100 -2.31 11.75 -10.98
N SER A 101 -2.06 12.91 -11.60
CA SER A 101 -2.41 14.21 -11.02
C SER A 101 -3.91 14.46 -10.89
N ASN A 102 -4.74 13.75 -11.68
CA ASN A 102 -6.21 13.85 -11.63
C ASN A 102 -6.86 12.57 -12.16
N LEU A 103 -6.77 11.49 -11.40
CA LEU A 103 -7.24 10.18 -11.81
C LEU A 103 -8.61 9.85 -11.21
N ASN A 104 -9.60 9.55 -12.05
CA ASN A 104 -10.83 8.91 -11.62
C ASN A 104 -10.57 7.43 -11.40
N LEU A 105 -10.57 7.00 -10.14
CA LEU A 105 -10.24 5.64 -9.76
C LEU A 105 -11.38 4.68 -10.13
N GLN A 106 -11.04 3.61 -10.84
CA GLN A 106 -11.90 2.46 -11.07
C GLN A 106 -11.55 1.32 -10.10
N PHE A 107 -10.27 1.15 -9.83
CA PHE A 107 -9.74 0.13 -8.95
C PHE A 107 -8.45 0.62 -8.29
N LEU A 108 -8.31 0.35 -6.99
CA LEU A 108 -7.06 0.49 -6.27
C LEU A 108 -6.97 -0.62 -5.24
N LYS A 109 -5.87 -1.35 -5.25
CA LYS A 109 -5.58 -2.40 -4.28
C LYS A 109 -4.13 -2.34 -3.85
N ILE A 110 -3.90 -2.44 -2.56
CA ILE A 110 -2.59 -2.61 -1.96
C ILE A 110 -2.59 -3.97 -1.28
N SER A 111 -1.63 -4.82 -1.61
CA SER A 111 -1.51 -6.16 -1.05
C SER A 111 -0.16 -6.35 -0.39
N ILE A 112 -0.16 -6.99 0.76
CA ILE A 112 1.03 -7.53 1.40
C ILE A 112 1.14 -8.98 0.96
N VAL A 113 2.24 -9.33 0.30
CA VAL A 113 2.50 -10.67 -0.21
C VAL A 113 3.74 -11.23 0.47
N VAL A 114 3.65 -12.45 0.96
CA VAL A 114 4.76 -13.17 1.57
C VAL A 114 5.46 -14.03 0.51
N GLU A 115 6.73 -13.75 0.26
CA GLU A 115 7.57 -14.53 -0.65
C GLU A 115 8.77 -15.09 0.13
N GLY A 116 8.65 -16.34 0.60
CA GLY A 116 9.64 -16.94 1.49
C GLY A 116 9.66 -16.23 2.85
N GLU A 117 10.81 -15.66 3.21
CA GLU A 117 10.97 -14.88 4.45
C GLU A 117 10.71 -13.37 4.25
N SER A 118 10.61 -12.92 3.02
CA SER A 118 10.41 -11.50 2.71
C SER A 118 8.94 -11.16 2.49
N ARG A 119 8.62 -9.91 2.78
CA ARG A 119 7.29 -9.33 2.59
C ARG A 119 7.37 -8.21 1.57
N LYS A 120 6.49 -8.27 0.60
CA LYS A 120 6.43 -7.29 -0.49
C LYS A 120 5.10 -6.59 -0.51
N ILE A 121 5.12 -5.31 -0.79
CA ILE A 121 3.92 -4.55 -1.08
C ILE A 121 3.73 -4.55 -2.61
N LYS A 122 2.57 -4.99 -3.05
CA LYS A 122 2.14 -4.90 -4.46
C LYS A 122 0.97 -3.94 -4.55
N GLY A 123 1.08 -2.98 -5.47
CA GLY A 123 0.01 -2.07 -5.81
C GLY A 123 -0.71 -2.48 -7.10
N SER A 124 -1.93 -2.06 -7.26
CA SER A 124 -2.63 -2.08 -8.54
C SER A 124 -3.57 -0.88 -8.58
N ILE A 125 -3.39 -0.02 -9.56
CA ILE A 125 -4.15 1.21 -9.76
C ILE A 125 -4.72 1.18 -11.17
N ILE A 126 -6.04 1.24 -11.29
CA ILE A 126 -6.72 1.38 -12.57
C ILE A 126 -7.62 2.60 -12.49
N GLY A 127 -7.54 3.45 -13.47
CA GLY A 127 -8.38 4.64 -13.52
C GLY A 127 -8.28 5.35 -14.86
N GLU A 128 -9.03 6.41 -14.95
CA GLU A 128 -9.17 7.22 -16.16
C GLU A 128 -8.90 8.69 -15.84
N SER A 129 -8.09 9.33 -16.65
CA SER A 129 -7.81 10.74 -16.56
C SER A 129 -8.09 11.44 -17.89
N ILE A 130 -8.48 12.70 -17.81
CA ILE A 130 -8.59 13.60 -18.98
C ILE A 130 -7.56 14.68 -18.77
N LEU A 131 -6.57 14.74 -19.65
CA LEU A 131 -5.53 15.76 -19.62
C LEU A 131 -6.06 17.12 -20.09
N ASP A 132 -5.30 18.18 -19.84
CA ASP A 132 -5.67 19.58 -20.17
C ASP A 132 -5.96 19.81 -21.67
N ASP A 133 -5.36 19.01 -22.53
CA ASP A 133 -5.61 19.02 -23.98
C ASP A 133 -6.84 18.21 -24.41
N GLY A 134 -7.56 17.63 -23.47
CA GLY A 134 -8.73 16.77 -23.69
C GLY A 134 -8.38 15.31 -23.98
N THR A 135 -7.10 14.94 -23.97
CA THR A 135 -6.67 13.54 -24.17
C THR A 135 -7.15 12.68 -23.01
N LYS A 136 -7.87 11.60 -23.34
CA LYS A 136 -8.33 10.62 -22.39
C LYS A 136 -7.27 9.52 -22.21
N ILE A 137 -6.85 9.29 -20.98
CA ILE A 137 -5.88 8.26 -20.62
C ILE A 137 -6.53 7.23 -19.73
N LEU A 138 -6.41 5.96 -20.09
CA LEU A 138 -6.67 4.84 -19.21
C LEU A 138 -5.35 4.39 -18.60
N LEU A 139 -5.23 4.51 -17.29
CA LEU A 139 -4.05 4.07 -16.55
C LEU A 139 -4.30 2.68 -15.94
N ASP A 140 -3.46 1.71 -16.26
CA ASP A 140 -3.28 0.45 -15.53
C ASP A 140 -1.84 0.42 -15.05
N TYR A 141 -1.63 0.75 -13.78
CA TYR A 141 -0.30 0.84 -13.18
C TYR A 141 -0.18 -0.13 -12.01
N ARG A 142 0.85 -0.95 -12.04
CA ARG A 142 1.10 -2.00 -11.04
C ARG A 142 2.50 -1.86 -10.45
N PRO A 143 2.68 -0.93 -9.51
CA PRO A 143 3.96 -0.76 -8.84
C PRO A 143 4.30 -2.01 -8.01
N ASN A 144 5.53 -2.48 -8.14
CA ASN A 144 6.12 -3.47 -7.26
C ASN A 144 7.11 -2.73 -6.34
N THR A 145 6.73 -2.52 -5.11
CA THR A 145 7.59 -1.89 -4.12
C THR A 145 8.12 -2.95 -3.17
N VAL A 146 9.43 -2.99 -2.98
CA VAL A 146 10.10 -3.90 -2.05
C VAL A 146 10.54 -3.15 -0.78
N ALA A 147 10.27 -1.86 -0.68
CA ALA A 147 10.90 -1.03 0.33
C ALA A 147 10.19 -1.07 1.68
N GLY A 148 10.97 -1.26 2.74
CA GLY A 148 10.65 -0.77 4.09
C GLY A 148 9.75 -1.62 4.97
N LEU A 149 9.06 -2.66 4.47
CA LEU A 149 8.13 -3.42 5.32
C LEU A 149 8.84 -4.31 6.32
N ASP A 150 9.93 -4.96 5.92
CA ASP A 150 10.73 -5.79 6.82
C ASP A 150 11.46 -4.91 7.85
N GLU A 151 11.91 -3.72 7.46
CA GLU A 151 12.50 -2.72 8.37
C GLU A 151 11.48 -2.19 9.39
N LEU A 152 10.24 -1.95 8.98
CA LEU A 152 9.16 -1.56 9.87
C LEU A 152 8.84 -2.66 10.90
N ILE A 153 8.79 -3.91 10.46
CA ILE A 153 8.56 -5.07 11.34
C ILE A 153 9.72 -5.22 12.34
N GLU A 154 10.96 -5.04 11.88
CA GLU A 154 12.13 -5.04 12.77
C GLU A 154 12.06 -3.92 13.81
N TYR A 155 11.67 -2.72 13.40
CA TYR A 155 11.49 -1.59 14.31
C TYR A 155 10.44 -1.88 15.40
N ILE A 156 9.27 -2.41 15.00
CA ILE A 156 8.22 -2.81 15.95
C ILE A 156 8.73 -3.87 16.93
N ASN A 157 9.46 -4.87 16.45
CA ASN A 157 10.01 -5.91 17.29
C ASN A 157 11.09 -5.40 18.27
N LYS A 158 11.93 -4.44 17.85
CA LYS A 158 12.97 -3.82 18.69
C LYS A 158 12.38 -2.90 19.76
N SER A 159 11.34 -2.14 19.43
CA SER A 159 10.70 -1.22 20.39
C SER A 159 10.03 -1.96 21.56
N GLN A 160 9.64 -3.21 21.38
CA GLN A 160 9.04 -4.02 22.44
C GLN A 160 10.06 -4.66 23.38
N THR A 161 11.31 -4.88 22.93
CA THR A 161 12.37 -5.45 23.77
C THR A 161 13.06 -4.41 24.67
N SER A 162 12.79 -3.11 24.50
CA SER A 162 13.39 -2.02 25.29
C SER A 162 12.51 -1.57 26.48
N SER A 163 11.43 -2.29 26.78
CA SER A 163 10.47 -1.94 27.84
C SER A 163 10.54 -2.83 29.08
N ASP A 164 11.64 -3.58 29.26
CA ASP A 164 11.95 -4.35 30.47
C ASP A 164 13.06 -3.69 31.30
#